data_6c0043cb5f6a40f61f8fec19c2c7790d
#
_entry.id   6c0043cb5f6a40f61f8fec19c2c7790d
#
_cell.length_a   1.000
_cell.length_b   1.000
_cell.length_c   1.000
_cell.angle_alpha   90.00
_cell.angle_beta   90.00
_cell.angle_gamma   90.00
#
_symmetry.space_group_name_H-M   'P 1'
#
loop_
_entity.id
_entity.type
_entity.pdbx_description
1 polymer ?
#
loop_
_entity_poly.entity_id
_entity_poly.type
_entity_poly.pdbx_seq_one_letter_code
_entity_poly.pdbx_strand_id
1 'polypeptide(L)'
;KTDTTLEEKPAEVLKHEAADLPPGQEAPVKYAPDDIKGPKGLQVARDALKRKVEPDTVMALAQQLFAAADDVKAQDGAFLIADELAKKGNAQALLMLGDFYSPKQPQLGTIQKDTDMANDCYKKALAAGAAEAQQRLDALK
;
A
#
# COMPACT_ATOMS: atom_id res chain seq x y z
N LYS A 1 -14.08 6.73 27.96
CA LYS A 1 -14.13 6.70 27.34
C LYS A 1 -14.12 7.03 26.50
N THR A 2 -14.03 7.12 26.58
CA THR A 2 -14.32 7.42 25.72
C THR A 2 -13.83 7.25 24.67
N ASP A 3 -13.20 6.83 24.45
CA ASP A 3 -12.69 6.61 23.51
C ASP A 3 -13.30 6.48 22.31
N THR A 4 -14.10 6.12 22.20
CA THR A 4 -14.89 5.89 21.06
C THR A 4 -15.09 7.10 20.21
N THR A 5 -15.02 8.24 20.71
CA THR A 5 -15.17 9.42 19.91
C THR A 5 -14.12 9.57 18.86
N LEU A 6 -13.03 8.88 19.02
CA LEU A 6 -11.97 8.99 18.05
C LEU A 6 -12.36 8.50 16.69
N GLU A 7 -13.25 7.55 16.65
CA GLU A 7 -13.62 6.98 15.40
C GLU A 7 -14.42 7.88 14.56
N GLU A 8 -14.98 8.88 15.13
CA GLU A 8 -15.86 9.74 14.40
C GLU A 8 -15.20 10.95 13.83
N LYS A 9 -13.91 11.04 13.95
CA LYS A 9 -13.21 12.19 13.44
C LYS A 9 -13.28 12.24 11.94
N PRO A 10 -13.49 13.42 11.37
CA PRO A 10 -13.46 13.57 9.93
C PRO A 10 -12.11 13.23 9.36
N ALA A 11 -12.09 12.82 8.12
CA ALA A 11 -10.86 12.43 7.46
C ALA A 11 -9.84 13.55 7.44
N GLU A 12 -10.26 14.76 7.25
CA GLU A 12 -9.30 15.85 7.17
C GLU A 12 -8.61 16.08 8.51
N VAL A 13 -9.28 15.84 9.62
CA VAL A 13 -8.63 15.97 10.91
C VAL A 13 -7.60 14.87 11.08
N LEU A 14 -7.96 13.67 10.67
CA LEU A 14 -7.05 12.55 10.80
C LEU A 14 -5.79 12.73 9.97
N LYS A 15 -5.94 13.21 8.74
CA LYS A 15 -4.79 13.39 7.90
C LYS A 15 -3.83 14.43 8.46
N HIS A 16 -4.38 15.45 9.07
CA HIS A 16 -3.56 16.49 9.67
C HIS A 16 -2.75 15.92 10.82
N GLU A 17 -3.40 15.12 11.63
CA GLU A 17 -2.74 14.51 12.75
C GLU A 17 -1.69 13.49 12.34
N ALA A 18 -1.88 12.86 11.20
CA ALA A 18 -0.91 11.87 10.74
C ALA A 18 0.47 12.48 10.60
N ALA A 19 0.56 13.73 10.18
CA ALA A 19 1.84 14.39 10.00
C ALA A 19 2.55 14.64 11.32
N ASP A 20 1.78 14.73 12.41
CA ASP A 20 2.32 15.08 13.71
C ASP A 20 2.44 13.92 14.68
N LEU A 21 2.03 12.74 14.28
CA LEU A 21 2.06 11.60 15.18
C LEU A 21 3.48 11.18 15.50
N PRO A 22 3.74 10.80 16.75
CA PRO A 22 5.07 10.28 17.09
C PRO A 22 5.30 8.93 16.42
N PRO A 23 6.57 8.52 16.28
CA PRO A 23 6.86 7.21 15.74
C PRO A 23 6.17 6.12 16.56
N GLY A 24 5.63 5.13 15.88
CA GLY A 24 4.92 4.04 16.52
C GLY A 24 3.44 4.26 16.68
N GLN A 25 2.98 5.47 16.47
CA GLN A 25 1.55 5.74 16.51
C GLN A 25 0.92 5.38 15.20
N GLU A 26 -0.33 4.94 15.26
CA GLU A 26 -1.02 4.59 14.04
C GLU A 26 -1.42 5.82 13.25
N ALA A 27 -1.21 5.77 11.95
CA ALA A 27 -1.72 6.80 11.06
C ALA A 27 -3.17 6.50 10.73
N PRO A 28 -3.93 7.49 10.31
CA PRO A 28 -5.29 7.23 9.86
C PRO A 28 -5.28 6.28 8.67
N VAL A 29 -6.29 5.40 8.62
CA VAL A 29 -6.36 4.42 7.56
C VAL A 29 -6.92 4.98 6.27
N LYS A 30 -7.55 6.14 6.35
CA LYS A 30 -8.09 6.78 5.17
C LYS A 30 -7.68 8.23 5.08
N TYR A 31 -7.30 8.62 3.88
CA TYR A 31 -6.98 10.00 3.59
C TYR A 31 -8.00 10.53 2.58
N ALA A 32 -8.25 11.82 2.59
CA ALA A 32 -9.05 12.43 1.54
C ALA A 32 -8.30 12.26 0.22
N PRO A 33 -9.01 11.98 -0.89
CA PRO A 33 -8.31 11.74 -2.16
C PRO A 33 -7.38 12.85 -2.57
N ASP A 34 -7.72 14.11 -2.30
CA ASP A 34 -6.87 15.22 -2.69
C ASP A 34 -5.56 15.27 -1.92
N ASP A 35 -5.51 14.61 -0.78
CA ASP A 35 -4.31 14.65 0.06
C ASP A 35 -3.30 13.58 -0.30
N ILE A 36 -3.68 12.66 -1.17
CA ILE A 36 -2.77 11.63 -1.64
C ILE A 36 -2.64 11.61 -3.15
N LYS A 37 -3.02 12.69 -3.81
CA LYS A 37 -2.86 12.82 -5.24
C LYS A 37 -1.43 13.12 -5.62
N GLY A 38 -0.97 12.49 -6.69
CA GLY A 38 0.32 12.79 -7.29
C GLY A 38 1.46 12.77 -6.28
N PRO A 39 2.31 13.79 -6.28
CA PRO A 39 3.47 13.81 -5.38
C PRO A 39 3.11 13.74 -3.91
N LYS A 40 1.92 14.22 -3.53
CA LYS A 40 1.48 14.13 -2.14
C LYS A 40 1.33 12.67 -1.72
N GLY A 41 0.79 11.84 -2.59
CA GLY A 41 0.65 10.43 -2.29
C GLY A 41 1.99 9.76 -2.07
N LEU A 42 2.94 10.09 -2.92
CA LEU A 42 4.29 9.55 -2.78
C LEU A 42 4.92 9.99 -1.46
N GLN A 43 4.74 11.27 -1.11
CA GLN A 43 5.31 11.79 0.12
C GLN A 43 4.67 11.15 1.35
N VAL A 44 3.35 10.98 1.34
CA VAL A 44 2.66 10.35 2.46
C VAL A 44 3.15 8.92 2.65
N ALA A 45 3.39 8.20 1.55
CA ALA A 45 3.92 6.85 1.63
C ALA A 45 5.31 6.84 2.29
N ARG A 46 6.17 7.74 1.88
CA ARG A 46 7.51 7.84 2.45
C ARG A 46 7.46 8.16 3.94
N ASP A 47 6.59 9.08 4.30
CA ASP A 47 6.47 9.48 5.71
C ASP A 47 5.95 8.34 6.56
N ALA A 48 5.00 7.57 6.07
CA ALA A 48 4.47 6.44 6.81
C ALA A 48 5.56 5.40 7.08
N LEU A 49 6.39 5.15 6.07
CA LEU A 49 7.48 4.19 6.24
C LEU A 49 8.52 4.70 7.22
N LYS A 50 8.83 5.98 7.18
CA LYS A 50 9.78 6.57 8.11
C LYS A 50 9.28 6.53 9.54
N ARG A 51 8.00 6.70 9.74
CA ARG A 51 7.40 6.72 11.08
C ARG A 51 7.19 5.34 11.65
N LYS A 52 7.41 4.31 10.86
CA LYS A 52 7.25 2.92 11.29
C LYS A 52 5.84 2.65 11.78
N VAL A 53 4.89 3.14 11.03
CA VAL A 53 3.48 2.92 11.33
C VAL A 53 3.16 1.42 11.21
N GLU A 54 2.14 0.98 11.95
CA GLU A 54 1.74 -0.42 11.95
C GLU A 54 1.50 -0.95 10.54
N PRO A 55 1.95 -2.17 10.24
CA PRO A 55 1.83 -2.70 8.88
C PRO A 55 0.42 -2.68 8.31
N ASP A 56 -0.57 -3.04 9.11
CA ASP A 56 -1.94 -3.06 8.61
C ASP A 56 -2.42 -1.67 8.22
N THR A 57 -2.03 -0.67 9.00
CA THR A 57 -2.39 0.71 8.71
C THR A 57 -1.70 1.20 7.45
N VAL A 58 -0.42 0.87 7.32
CA VAL A 58 0.34 1.28 6.14
C VAL A 58 -0.20 0.58 4.89
N MET A 59 -0.58 -0.70 5.02
CA MET A 59 -1.16 -1.40 3.87
C MET A 59 -2.50 -0.80 3.45
N ALA A 60 -3.29 -0.31 4.41
CA ALA A 60 -4.54 0.37 4.04
C ALA A 60 -4.25 1.62 3.21
N LEU A 61 -3.21 2.36 3.57
CA LEU A 61 -2.78 3.51 2.78
C LEU A 61 -2.30 3.06 1.40
N ALA A 62 -1.52 2.00 1.36
CA ALA A 62 -1.02 1.49 0.09
C ALA A 62 -2.18 1.10 -0.84
N GLN A 63 -3.22 0.50 -0.30
CA GLN A 63 -4.37 0.13 -1.11
C GLN A 63 -5.10 1.33 -1.66
N GLN A 64 -5.20 2.39 -0.87
CA GLN A 64 -5.78 3.62 -1.35
C GLN A 64 -4.98 4.23 -2.50
N LEU A 65 -3.66 4.26 -2.34
CA LEU A 65 -2.78 4.79 -3.38
C LEU A 65 -2.79 3.90 -4.62
N PHE A 66 -2.82 2.60 -4.41
CA PHE A 66 -2.84 1.62 -5.49
C PHE A 66 -4.08 1.79 -6.36
N ALA A 67 -5.20 2.08 -5.73
CA ALA A 67 -6.48 2.21 -6.42
C ALA A 67 -6.66 3.55 -7.13
N ALA A 68 -5.72 4.47 -6.99
CA ALA A 68 -5.84 5.77 -7.63
C ALA A 68 -5.55 5.64 -9.12
N ALA A 69 -6.61 5.43 -9.90
CA ALA A 69 -6.49 5.17 -11.32
C ALA A 69 -5.76 6.31 -12.02
N ASP A 70 -4.81 5.97 -12.88
CA ASP A 70 -4.06 6.93 -13.69
C ASP A 70 -3.20 7.89 -12.89
N ASP A 71 -3.06 7.68 -11.59
CA ASP A 71 -2.22 8.55 -10.78
C ASP A 71 -0.87 7.87 -10.55
N VAL A 72 0.05 8.13 -11.46
CA VAL A 72 1.33 7.44 -11.50
C VAL A 72 2.12 7.63 -10.21
N LYS A 73 2.19 8.85 -9.69
CA LYS A 73 2.98 9.09 -8.49
C LYS A 73 2.37 8.49 -7.24
N ALA A 74 1.04 8.52 -7.14
CA ALA A 74 0.38 7.86 -6.01
C ALA A 74 0.63 6.36 -6.07
N GLN A 75 0.54 5.78 -7.27
CA GLN A 75 0.80 4.35 -7.42
C GLN A 75 2.25 4.01 -7.11
N ASP A 76 3.19 4.87 -7.45
CA ASP A 76 4.58 4.67 -7.06
C ASP A 76 4.71 4.69 -5.53
N GLY A 77 3.91 5.50 -4.86
CA GLY A 77 3.86 5.49 -3.40
C GLY A 77 3.41 4.15 -2.85
N ALA A 78 2.37 3.58 -3.47
CA ALA A 78 1.92 2.24 -3.09
C ALA A 78 3.04 1.21 -3.29
N PHE A 79 3.80 1.35 -4.38
CA PHE A 79 4.90 0.45 -4.64
C PHE A 79 5.96 0.50 -3.53
N LEU A 80 6.30 1.71 -3.08
CA LEU A 80 7.28 1.84 -2.01
C LEU A 80 6.85 1.10 -0.76
N ILE A 81 5.58 1.24 -0.40
CA ILE A 81 5.06 0.56 0.78
C ILE A 81 5.06 -0.94 0.57
N ALA A 82 4.55 -1.40 -0.59
CA ALA A 82 4.50 -2.82 -0.86
C ALA A 82 5.88 -3.44 -0.84
N ASP A 83 6.85 -2.77 -1.46
CA ASP A 83 8.22 -3.27 -1.52
C ASP A 83 8.81 -3.42 -0.12
N GLU A 84 8.63 -2.42 0.71
CA GLU A 84 9.19 -2.44 2.05
C GLU A 84 8.55 -3.51 2.92
N LEU A 85 7.22 -3.60 2.90
CA LEU A 85 6.53 -4.59 3.72
C LEU A 85 6.68 -6.01 3.17
N ALA A 86 6.85 -6.15 1.85
CA ALA A 86 7.11 -7.45 1.26
C ALA A 86 8.44 -8.02 1.75
N LYS A 87 9.43 -7.17 1.92
CA LYS A 87 10.71 -7.61 2.46
C LYS A 87 10.57 -8.18 3.86
N LYS A 88 9.53 -7.79 4.56
CA LYS A 88 9.25 -8.28 5.90
C LYS A 88 8.26 -9.44 5.90
N GLY A 89 7.88 -9.92 4.74
CA GLY A 89 7.02 -11.09 4.62
C GLY A 89 5.53 -10.82 4.69
N ASN A 90 5.10 -9.56 4.58
CA ASN A 90 3.68 -9.23 4.61
C ASN A 90 2.96 -9.80 3.39
N ALA A 91 1.95 -10.65 3.63
CA ALA A 91 1.28 -11.36 2.55
C ALA A 91 0.59 -10.43 1.57
N GLN A 92 -0.12 -9.42 2.08
CA GLN A 92 -0.84 -8.50 1.21
C GLN A 92 0.14 -7.63 0.40
N ALA A 93 1.25 -7.25 1.03
CA ALA A 93 2.28 -6.48 0.32
C ALA A 93 2.90 -7.29 -0.80
N LEU A 94 3.14 -8.57 -0.55
CA LEU A 94 3.69 -9.45 -1.58
C LEU A 94 2.71 -9.61 -2.73
N LEU A 95 1.42 -9.74 -2.44
CA LEU A 95 0.40 -9.84 -3.47
C LEU A 95 0.37 -8.56 -4.31
N MET A 96 0.35 -7.41 -3.64
CA MET A 96 0.33 -6.12 -4.33
C MET A 96 1.58 -5.94 -5.19
N LEU A 97 2.73 -6.30 -4.64
CA LEU A 97 3.98 -6.18 -5.39
C LEU A 97 3.96 -7.03 -6.64
N GLY A 98 3.40 -8.24 -6.54
CA GLY A 98 3.22 -9.09 -7.71
C GLY A 98 2.36 -8.42 -8.77
N ASP A 99 1.32 -7.71 -8.34
CA ASP A 99 0.45 -7.01 -9.28
C ASP A 99 1.18 -5.87 -9.99
N PHE A 100 2.11 -5.22 -9.31
CA PHE A 100 2.92 -4.19 -9.97
C PHE A 100 3.75 -4.77 -11.10
N TYR A 101 4.28 -5.96 -10.91
CA TYR A 101 5.15 -6.57 -11.92
C TYR A 101 4.41 -7.38 -12.96
N SER A 102 3.19 -7.82 -12.68
CA SER A 102 2.48 -8.74 -13.56
C SER A 102 2.04 -8.09 -14.87
N PRO A 103 2.41 -8.67 -16.02
CA PRO A 103 1.91 -8.15 -17.29
C PRO A 103 0.42 -8.37 -17.49
N LYS A 104 -0.21 -9.18 -16.62
CA LYS A 104 -1.65 -9.39 -16.68
C LYS A 104 -2.43 -8.31 -15.96
N GLN A 105 -1.73 -7.47 -15.20
CA GLN A 105 -2.33 -6.32 -14.52
C GLN A 105 -2.04 -5.05 -15.31
N PRO A 106 -2.85 -3.99 -15.15
CA PRO A 106 -2.55 -2.75 -15.86
C PRO A 106 -1.23 -2.15 -15.44
N GLN A 107 -0.73 -1.23 -16.23
CA GLN A 107 0.47 -0.49 -15.85
C GLN A 107 0.19 0.28 -14.57
N LEU A 108 1.03 0.11 -13.58
CA LEU A 108 0.87 0.73 -12.26
C LEU A 108 2.11 1.55 -11.98
N GLY A 109 1.92 2.87 -11.84
CA GLY A 109 3.05 3.77 -11.59
C GLY A 109 4.08 3.67 -12.70
N THR A 110 5.34 3.79 -12.32
CA THR A 110 6.45 3.69 -13.27
C THR A 110 7.10 2.32 -13.26
N ILE A 111 6.46 1.34 -12.65
CA ILE A 111 7.07 0.02 -12.45
C ILE A 111 7.03 -0.79 -13.72
N GLN A 112 8.18 -1.27 -14.16
CA GLN A 112 8.28 -2.12 -15.35
C GLN A 112 7.74 -3.51 -15.08
N LYS A 113 7.00 -4.05 -16.05
CA LYS A 113 6.48 -5.40 -15.90
C LYS A 113 7.61 -6.41 -15.96
N ASP A 114 7.49 -7.46 -15.16
CA ASP A 114 8.48 -8.51 -15.06
C ASP A 114 7.82 -9.78 -14.57
N THR A 115 7.58 -10.69 -15.51
CA THR A 115 6.85 -11.93 -15.20
C THR A 115 7.53 -12.75 -14.11
N ASP A 116 8.84 -12.83 -14.14
CA ASP A 116 9.56 -13.62 -13.13
C ASP A 116 9.41 -13.04 -11.75
N MET A 117 9.51 -11.70 -11.64
CA MET A 117 9.31 -11.05 -10.37
C MET A 117 7.87 -11.22 -9.88
N ALA A 118 6.90 -11.11 -10.78
CA ALA A 118 5.51 -11.28 -10.40
C ALA A 118 5.28 -12.69 -9.87
N ASN A 119 5.81 -13.68 -10.60
CA ASN A 119 5.67 -15.07 -10.20
C ASN A 119 6.26 -15.31 -8.81
N ASP A 120 7.44 -14.79 -8.57
CA ASP A 120 8.11 -14.94 -7.28
C ASP A 120 7.31 -14.28 -6.15
N CYS A 121 6.83 -13.05 -6.38
CA CYS A 121 6.05 -12.34 -5.37
C CYS A 121 4.76 -13.09 -5.04
N TYR A 122 4.08 -13.59 -6.07
CA TYR A 122 2.83 -14.31 -5.84
C TYR A 122 3.07 -15.61 -5.09
N LYS A 123 4.14 -16.32 -5.41
CA LYS A 123 4.46 -17.55 -4.68
C LYS A 123 4.72 -17.26 -3.21
N LYS A 124 5.45 -16.21 -2.94
CA LYS A 124 5.72 -15.81 -1.56
C LYS A 124 4.45 -15.35 -0.86
N ALA A 125 3.60 -14.63 -1.58
CA ALA A 125 2.33 -14.17 -1.01
C ALA A 125 1.45 -15.34 -0.63
N LEU A 126 1.39 -16.34 -1.50
CA LEU A 126 0.59 -17.53 -1.23
C LEU A 126 1.12 -18.26 0.01
N ALA A 127 2.45 -18.41 0.09
CA ALA A 127 3.07 -19.05 1.26
C ALA A 127 2.82 -18.27 2.53
N ALA A 128 2.66 -16.96 2.42
CA ALA A 128 2.41 -16.09 3.57
C ALA A 128 0.92 -15.99 3.94
N GLY A 129 0.04 -16.61 3.17
CA GLY A 129 -1.38 -16.66 3.50
C GLY A 129 -2.31 -15.88 2.60
N ALA A 130 -1.82 -15.25 1.54
CA ALA A 130 -2.68 -14.52 0.61
C ALA A 130 -3.23 -15.48 -0.44
N ALA A 131 -4.40 -16.03 -0.18
CA ALA A 131 -4.99 -17.05 -1.04
C ALA A 131 -5.22 -16.56 -2.47
N GLU A 132 -5.50 -15.28 -2.65
CA GLU A 132 -5.71 -14.70 -3.97
C GLU A 132 -4.50 -14.87 -4.89
N ALA A 133 -3.33 -15.06 -4.31
CA ALA A 133 -2.12 -15.23 -5.11
C ALA A 133 -2.20 -16.45 -6.03
N GLN A 134 -2.97 -17.47 -5.65
CA GLN A 134 -3.11 -18.65 -6.50
C GLN A 134 -3.74 -18.29 -7.85
N GLN A 135 -4.79 -17.46 -7.82
CA GLN A 135 -5.42 -17.04 -9.08
C GLN A 135 -4.47 -16.22 -9.92
N ARG A 136 -3.67 -15.39 -9.28
CA ARG A 136 -2.68 -14.57 -9.99
C ARG A 136 -1.62 -15.43 -10.64
N LEU A 137 -1.19 -16.47 -9.93
CA LEU A 137 -0.20 -17.40 -10.48
C LEU A 137 -0.76 -18.14 -11.69
N ASP A 138 -2.01 -18.59 -11.58
CA ASP A 138 -2.64 -19.29 -12.68
C ASP A 138 -2.76 -18.40 -13.92
N ALA A 139 -3.01 -17.13 -13.70
CA ALA A 139 -3.14 -16.18 -14.82
C ALA A 139 -1.81 -15.91 -15.52
N LEU A 140 -0.70 -16.14 -14.84
CA LEU A 140 0.62 -15.93 -15.45
C LEU A 140 1.07 -17.08 -16.35
N LYS A 141 0.40 -18.20 -16.27
CA LYS A 141 0.80 -19.38 -17.07
C LYS A 141 0.44 -19.26 -18.54
#